data_6fa35e03d3e3d46aac61b7bd179df5a0
#
_entry.id   6fa35e03d3e3d46aac61b7bd179df5a0
#
_cell.length_a   1.000
_cell.length_b   1.000
_cell.length_c   1.000
_cell.angle_alpha   90.00
_cell.angle_beta   90.00
_cell.angle_gamma   90.00
#
_symmetry.space_group_name_H-M   'P 1'
#
loop_
_entity.id
_entity.type
_entity.pdbx_description
1 polymer ?
#
loop_
_entity_poly.entity_id
_entity_poly.type
_entity_poly.pdbx_seq_one_letter_code
_entity_poly.pdbx_strand_id
1 'polypeptide(L)'
;MAPFCVEQGGAIIGSTINKYAYCSIVPRNDDQIIVHSLGFDMTVKYNTKENYVYDGRLDLVTAALKAMDIKQGCEVYLQCDAPPGSGLGTSSTVMVALLIAMAKWKGVYLDGYALADLAYQVEREDLKIDGGYQDQYAATFGGFNFIEFHGRNNVVVNPLRIKKEIIHELQYNLLLCYTGNIHVSANIIKDQVKNYEKKDAFDAMCEVKALAYALKDELLKGNLYSFGKLLDYGWQSKKRMSSKITTPQINELYDEALKAGALGGKLLGAGGGGYLLVYCPYNVRHKVAARLEAAGGQLTDWNFELRGAQAWVTDEERWNYDSVKVHMPNGDYTFNL
;
A
#
# COMPACT_ATOMS: atom_id res chain seq x y z
N MET A 1 1.40 -13.37 -6.64
CA MET A 1 0.00 -13.59 -7.08
C MET A 1 -0.24 -15.09 -7.11
N ALA A 2 -1.32 -15.56 -6.48
CA ALA A 2 -1.76 -16.94 -6.62
C ALA A 2 -2.30 -17.15 -8.07
N PRO A 3 -2.12 -18.35 -8.71
CA PRO A 3 -1.52 -19.55 -8.13
C PRO A 3 0.02 -19.56 -8.12
N PHE A 4 0.70 -18.72 -8.95
CA PHE A 4 2.16 -18.77 -9.13
C PHE A 4 2.94 -18.77 -7.80
N CYS A 5 2.65 -17.82 -6.88
CA CYS A 5 3.43 -17.72 -5.64
C CYS A 5 3.18 -18.90 -4.67
N VAL A 6 2.06 -19.60 -4.83
CA VAL A 6 1.75 -20.80 -4.04
C VAL A 6 2.51 -22.01 -4.57
N GLU A 7 2.58 -22.17 -5.90
CA GLU A 7 3.14 -23.36 -6.56
C GLU A 7 4.65 -23.22 -6.79
N GLN A 8 5.09 -22.05 -7.22
CA GLN A 8 6.48 -21.79 -7.61
C GLN A 8 7.25 -20.97 -6.56
N GLY A 9 6.58 -20.56 -5.49
CA GLY A 9 7.08 -19.57 -4.57
C GLY A 9 7.10 -18.17 -5.21
N GLY A 10 7.21 -17.16 -4.38
CA GLY A 10 7.25 -15.76 -4.81
C GLY A 10 8.36 -14.99 -4.12
N ALA A 11 8.77 -13.89 -4.71
CA ALA A 11 9.67 -12.93 -4.08
C ALA A 11 9.31 -11.52 -4.52
N ILE A 12 9.38 -10.57 -3.61
CA ILE A 12 9.26 -9.15 -3.90
C ILE A 12 10.31 -8.36 -3.14
N ILE A 13 10.75 -7.27 -3.75
CA ILE A 13 11.38 -6.16 -3.04
C ILE A 13 10.38 -5.01 -2.98
N GLY A 14 10.17 -4.45 -1.81
CA GLY A 14 9.21 -3.37 -1.59
C GLY A 14 9.65 -2.42 -0.51
N SER A 15 9.05 -1.24 -0.54
CA SER A 15 9.17 -0.26 0.53
C SER A 15 7.84 0.45 0.72
N THR A 16 7.57 0.86 1.96
CA THR A 16 6.42 1.71 2.27
C THR A 16 6.76 3.18 2.08
N ILE A 17 5.73 3.97 1.84
CA ILE A 17 5.81 5.41 1.63
C ILE A 17 4.87 6.15 2.58
N ASN A 18 5.08 7.45 2.76
CA ASN A 18 4.28 8.33 3.62
C ASN A 18 2.89 8.68 3.02
N LYS A 19 2.20 7.65 2.51
CA LYS A 19 0.78 7.71 2.13
C LYS A 19 0.05 6.73 3.02
N TYR A 20 -0.63 7.28 4.03
CA TYR A 20 -1.17 6.51 5.14
C TYR A 20 -2.65 6.17 4.96
N ALA A 21 -3.07 5.11 5.64
CA ALA A 21 -4.46 4.88 5.99
C ALA A 21 -4.63 5.09 7.50
N TYR A 22 -5.62 5.85 7.88
CA TYR A 22 -5.95 6.18 9.26
C TYR A 22 -7.27 5.52 9.65
N CYS A 23 -7.28 4.91 10.83
CA CYS A 23 -8.49 4.40 11.46
C CYS A 23 -8.54 4.92 12.90
N SER A 24 -9.56 5.72 13.21
CA SER A 24 -9.84 6.15 14.58
C SER A 24 -11.11 5.48 15.07
N ILE A 25 -11.08 4.95 16.29
CA ILE A 25 -12.23 4.28 16.93
C ILE A 25 -12.57 5.04 18.20
N VAL A 26 -13.81 5.50 18.30
CA VAL A 26 -14.37 6.17 19.49
C VAL A 26 -15.46 5.26 20.06
N PRO A 27 -15.28 4.72 21.30
CA PRO A 27 -16.28 3.88 21.94
C PRO A 27 -17.60 4.62 22.17
N ARG A 28 -18.72 3.89 22.08
CA ARG A 28 -20.07 4.40 22.36
C ARG A 28 -20.73 3.55 23.47
N ASN A 29 -21.69 4.14 24.15
CA ASN A 29 -22.45 3.47 25.22
C ASN A 29 -23.79 2.85 24.73
N ASP A 30 -23.97 2.76 23.40
CA ASP A 30 -25.12 2.13 22.77
C ASP A 30 -24.69 0.94 21.88
N ASP A 31 -25.66 0.30 21.21
CA ASP A 31 -25.40 -0.86 20.37
C ASP A 31 -25.11 -0.45 18.89
N GLN A 32 -24.83 0.81 18.61
CA GLN A 32 -24.61 1.27 17.25
C GLN A 32 -23.13 1.33 16.90
N ILE A 33 -22.80 0.89 15.69
CA ILE A 33 -21.50 1.15 15.05
C ILE A 33 -21.74 2.11 13.88
N ILE A 34 -21.13 3.29 13.94
CA ILE A 34 -21.24 4.30 12.90
C ILE A 34 -19.88 4.41 12.22
N VAL A 35 -19.82 4.18 10.92
CA VAL A 35 -18.59 4.23 10.13
C VAL A 35 -18.63 5.44 9.20
N HIS A 36 -17.67 6.32 9.35
CA HIS A 36 -17.45 7.49 8.49
C HIS A 36 -16.23 7.22 7.60
N SER A 37 -16.46 7.02 6.31
CA SER A 37 -15.41 6.85 5.32
C SER A 37 -15.23 8.15 4.55
N LEU A 38 -14.22 8.95 4.93
CA LEU A 38 -13.96 10.26 4.35
C LEU A 38 -13.54 10.17 2.88
N GLY A 39 -12.80 9.11 2.51
CA GLY A 39 -12.37 8.92 1.12
C GLY A 39 -13.49 8.53 0.13
N PHE A 40 -14.60 8.01 0.64
CA PHE A 40 -15.80 7.68 -0.15
C PHE A 40 -16.97 8.63 0.09
N ASP A 41 -16.80 9.63 0.97
CA ASP A 41 -17.87 10.53 1.43
C ASP A 41 -19.13 9.75 1.85
N MET A 42 -18.95 8.70 2.66
CA MET A 42 -19.99 7.75 3.00
C MET A 42 -20.05 7.52 4.52
N THR A 43 -21.29 7.50 5.03
CA THR A 43 -21.56 7.08 6.42
C THR A 43 -22.47 5.86 6.41
N VAL A 44 -22.07 4.79 7.09
CA VAL A 44 -22.84 3.55 7.23
C VAL A 44 -23.06 3.25 8.71
N LYS A 45 -24.23 2.74 9.05
CA LYS A 45 -24.60 2.33 10.40
C LYS A 45 -24.85 0.84 10.47
N TYR A 46 -24.33 0.21 11.51
CA TYR A 46 -24.59 -1.18 11.86
C TYR A 46 -25.12 -1.25 13.29
N ASN A 47 -25.78 -2.35 13.62
CA ASN A 47 -26.20 -2.66 14.97
C ASN A 47 -25.42 -3.89 15.46
N THR A 48 -24.81 -3.81 16.64
CA THR A 48 -24.01 -4.91 17.20
C THR A 48 -24.80 -6.17 17.50
N LYS A 49 -26.13 -6.06 17.60
CA LYS A 49 -27.07 -7.19 17.81
C LYS A 49 -27.52 -7.87 16.51
N GLU A 50 -27.21 -7.27 15.38
CA GLU A 50 -27.57 -7.80 14.05
C GLU A 50 -26.38 -8.51 13.41
N ASN A 51 -26.68 -9.39 12.46
CA ASN A 51 -25.62 -10.02 11.68
C ASN A 51 -25.03 -9.03 10.68
N TYR A 52 -23.70 -8.97 10.62
CA TYR A 52 -22.99 -8.19 9.63
C TYR A 52 -23.19 -8.79 8.22
N VAL A 53 -23.77 -8.02 7.31
CA VAL A 53 -24.06 -8.42 5.93
C VAL A 53 -23.18 -7.62 4.97
N TYR A 54 -22.61 -8.30 3.99
CA TYR A 54 -21.89 -7.65 2.89
C TYR A 54 -22.89 -7.13 1.86
N ASP A 55 -22.94 -5.82 1.69
CA ASP A 55 -23.90 -5.12 0.81
C ASP A 55 -23.22 -4.28 -0.28
N GLY A 56 -21.92 -4.38 -0.41
CA GLY A 56 -21.09 -3.69 -1.41
C GLY A 56 -20.71 -2.26 -1.05
N ARG A 57 -21.15 -1.72 0.09
CA ARG A 57 -20.83 -0.34 0.48
C ARG A 57 -19.46 -0.18 1.15
N LEU A 58 -19.29 -0.76 2.32
CA LEU A 58 -18.03 -0.74 3.09
C LEU A 58 -17.68 -2.15 3.57
N ASP A 59 -17.68 -3.13 2.68
CA ASP A 59 -17.50 -4.54 3.01
C ASP A 59 -16.16 -4.84 3.70
N LEU A 60 -15.11 -4.06 3.40
CA LEU A 60 -13.83 -4.16 4.13
C LEU A 60 -14.00 -3.89 5.63
N VAL A 61 -14.79 -2.88 5.98
CA VAL A 61 -15.07 -2.54 7.39
C VAL A 61 -15.94 -3.62 8.03
N THR A 62 -17.00 -4.02 7.33
CA THR A 62 -17.91 -5.09 7.77
C THR A 62 -17.16 -6.38 8.06
N ALA A 63 -16.20 -6.74 7.20
CA ALA A 63 -15.38 -7.93 7.37
C ALA A 63 -14.41 -7.81 8.54
N ALA A 64 -13.81 -6.63 8.75
CA ALA A 64 -12.95 -6.37 9.90
C ALA A 64 -13.74 -6.43 11.22
N LEU A 65 -14.93 -5.82 11.29
CA LEU A 65 -15.83 -5.88 12.44
C LEU A 65 -16.18 -7.33 12.80
N LYS A 66 -16.49 -8.15 11.79
CA LYS A 66 -16.80 -9.57 11.92
C LYS A 66 -15.58 -10.37 12.38
N ALA A 67 -14.43 -10.20 11.75
CA ALA A 67 -13.21 -10.92 12.07
C ALA A 67 -12.72 -10.62 13.50
N MET A 68 -12.90 -9.38 13.96
CA MET A 68 -12.53 -8.97 15.30
C MET A 68 -13.65 -9.18 16.33
N ASP A 69 -14.80 -9.76 15.96
CA ASP A 69 -15.97 -9.99 16.81
C ASP A 69 -16.33 -8.74 17.64
N ILE A 70 -16.53 -7.62 16.96
CA ILE A 70 -16.89 -6.35 17.61
C ILE A 70 -18.36 -6.39 18.01
N LYS A 71 -18.62 -6.34 19.32
CA LYS A 71 -19.96 -6.40 19.95
C LYS A 71 -20.28 -5.18 20.81
N GLN A 72 -19.46 -4.16 20.75
CA GLN A 72 -19.65 -2.91 21.48
C GLN A 72 -19.83 -1.78 20.49
N GLY A 73 -20.73 -0.84 20.80
CA GLY A 73 -20.95 0.35 19.97
C GLY A 73 -19.69 1.20 19.85
N CYS A 74 -19.47 1.73 18.65
CA CYS A 74 -18.34 2.65 18.39
C CYS A 74 -18.61 3.52 17.17
N GLU A 75 -17.86 4.60 17.05
CA GLU A 75 -17.70 5.35 15.82
C GLU A 75 -16.32 5.04 15.22
N VAL A 76 -16.29 4.77 13.93
CA VAL A 76 -15.08 4.46 13.18
C VAL A 76 -14.89 5.52 12.10
N TYR A 77 -13.76 6.20 12.14
CA TYR A 77 -13.38 7.19 11.14
C TYR A 77 -12.25 6.66 10.29
N LEU A 78 -12.45 6.62 8.97
CA LEU A 78 -11.48 6.14 7.98
C LEU A 78 -11.06 7.24 7.03
N GLN A 79 -9.76 7.39 6.85
CA GLN A 79 -9.15 8.29 5.89
C GLN A 79 -7.96 7.63 5.21
N CYS A 80 -7.72 7.93 3.94
CA CYS A 80 -6.56 7.48 3.18
C CYS A 80 -5.96 8.64 2.38
N ASP A 81 -4.64 8.75 2.39
CA ASP A 81 -3.92 9.73 1.57
C ASP A 81 -3.83 9.30 0.09
N ALA A 82 -3.90 8.00 -0.17
CA ALA A 82 -3.89 7.45 -1.52
C ALA A 82 -5.31 7.08 -1.97
N PRO A 83 -5.74 7.47 -3.18
CA PRO A 83 -7.06 7.10 -3.69
C PRO A 83 -7.24 5.58 -3.80
N PRO A 84 -8.45 5.05 -3.62
CA PRO A 84 -8.76 3.66 -3.93
C PRO A 84 -8.40 3.33 -5.39
N GLY A 85 -7.84 2.14 -5.65
CA GLY A 85 -7.45 1.73 -7.01
C GLY A 85 -6.21 2.41 -7.56
N SER A 86 -5.48 3.16 -6.74
CA SER A 86 -4.23 3.84 -7.13
C SER A 86 -3.04 2.91 -7.40
N GLY A 87 -3.14 1.62 -7.05
CA GLY A 87 -2.04 0.66 -7.17
C GLY A 87 -1.00 0.72 -6.04
N LEU A 88 -1.30 1.47 -4.97
CA LEU A 88 -0.43 1.60 -3.79
C LEU A 88 -0.81 0.66 -2.63
N GLY A 89 -1.65 -0.35 -2.87
CA GLY A 89 -2.08 -1.28 -1.83
C GLY A 89 -3.10 -0.69 -0.84
N THR A 90 -3.84 0.37 -1.21
CA THR A 90 -4.73 1.12 -0.32
C THR A 90 -5.74 0.25 0.41
N SER A 91 -6.39 -0.72 -0.27
CA SER A 91 -7.35 -1.64 0.34
C SER A 91 -6.74 -2.42 1.50
N SER A 92 -5.60 -3.05 1.27
CA SER A 92 -4.90 -3.85 2.28
C SER A 92 -4.34 -2.98 3.42
N THR A 93 -3.90 -1.74 3.11
CA THR A 93 -3.45 -0.80 4.14
C THR A 93 -4.62 -0.38 5.05
N VAL A 94 -5.82 -0.14 4.47
CA VAL A 94 -7.05 0.12 5.25
C VAL A 94 -7.43 -1.08 6.12
N MET A 95 -7.36 -2.29 5.57
CA MET A 95 -7.65 -3.51 6.34
C MET A 95 -6.69 -3.65 7.53
N VAL A 96 -5.39 -3.47 7.32
CA VAL A 96 -4.40 -3.51 8.39
C VAL A 96 -4.66 -2.43 9.44
N ALA A 97 -4.99 -1.19 9.02
CA ALA A 97 -5.32 -0.10 9.95
C ALA A 97 -6.57 -0.39 10.80
N LEU A 98 -7.63 -0.96 10.19
CA LEU A 98 -8.83 -1.39 10.89
C LEU A 98 -8.53 -2.47 11.93
N LEU A 99 -7.84 -3.53 11.52
CA LEU A 99 -7.57 -4.67 12.38
C LEU A 99 -6.67 -4.30 13.56
N ILE A 100 -5.61 -3.52 13.35
CA ILE A 100 -4.70 -3.11 14.43
C ILE A 100 -5.39 -2.13 15.41
N ALA A 101 -6.24 -1.21 14.90
CA ALA A 101 -7.00 -0.31 15.75
C ALA A 101 -8.03 -1.07 16.61
N MET A 102 -8.76 -2.02 16.02
CA MET A 102 -9.72 -2.87 16.74
C MET A 102 -9.03 -3.78 17.75
N ALA A 103 -7.88 -4.37 17.36
CA ALA A 103 -7.08 -5.19 18.29
C ALA A 103 -6.60 -4.37 19.48
N LYS A 104 -6.09 -3.16 19.24
CA LYS A 104 -5.66 -2.23 20.29
C LYS A 104 -6.81 -1.86 21.22
N TRP A 105 -7.98 -1.53 20.66
CA TRP A 105 -9.16 -1.20 21.43
C TRP A 105 -9.65 -2.36 22.31
N LYS A 106 -9.67 -3.60 21.77
CA LYS A 106 -10.05 -4.82 22.50
C LYS A 106 -8.98 -5.32 23.48
N GLY A 107 -7.79 -4.75 23.51
CA GLY A 107 -6.67 -5.28 24.29
C GLY A 107 -6.12 -6.61 23.76
N VAL A 108 -6.35 -6.93 22.48
CA VAL A 108 -5.83 -8.13 21.83
C VAL A 108 -4.46 -7.82 21.25
N TYR A 109 -3.48 -8.66 21.57
CA TYR A 109 -2.15 -8.56 20.97
C TYR A 109 -2.10 -9.35 19.66
N LEU A 110 -1.70 -8.67 18.58
CA LEU A 110 -1.36 -9.27 17.30
C LEU A 110 0.08 -8.88 16.98
N ASP A 111 0.94 -9.87 16.79
CA ASP A 111 2.26 -9.60 16.22
C ASP A 111 2.14 -9.29 14.72
N GLY A 112 3.26 -8.87 14.09
CA GLY A 112 3.24 -8.45 12.70
C GLY A 112 2.77 -9.56 11.74
N TYR A 113 3.16 -10.81 11.97
CA TYR A 113 2.73 -11.92 11.13
C TYR A 113 1.25 -12.24 11.31
N ALA A 114 0.78 -12.33 12.55
CA ALA A 114 -0.63 -12.57 12.86
C ALA A 114 -1.53 -11.46 12.28
N LEU A 115 -1.10 -10.19 12.34
CA LEU A 115 -1.85 -9.07 11.76
C LEU A 115 -1.91 -9.15 10.22
N ALA A 116 -0.77 -9.43 9.57
CA ALA A 116 -0.71 -9.53 8.11
C ALA A 116 -1.51 -10.73 7.59
N ASP A 117 -1.42 -11.88 8.28
CA ASP A 117 -2.17 -13.10 7.93
C ASP A 117 -3.68 -12.88 8.10
N LEU A 118 -4.10 -12.26 9.22
CA LEU A 118 -5.52 -11.95 9.44
C LEU A 118 -6.04 -11.00 8.37
N ALA A 119 -5.28 -9.96 8.02
CA ALA A 119 -5.65 -9.03 6.96
C ALA A 119 -5.78 -9.76 5.61
N TYR A 120 -4.87 -10.67 5.29
CA TYR A 120 -4.94 -11.50 4.11
C TYR A 120 -6.19 -12.40 4.09
N GLN A 121 -6.44 -13.14 5.18
CA GLN A 121 -7.62 -14.02 5.30
C GLN A 121 -8.92 -13.24 5.08
N VAL A 122 -9.08 -12.10 5.75
CA VAL A 122 -10.28 -11.28 5.62
C VAL A 122 -10.48 -10.76 4.20
N GLU A 123 -9.42 -10.23 3.56
CA GLU A 123 -9.55 -9.69 2.19
C GLU A 123 -9.70 -10.78 1.12
N ARG A 124 -8.90 -11.85 1.20
CA ARG A 124 -8.78 -12.83 0.11
C ARG A 124 -9.67 -14.05 0.27
N GLU A 125 -9.93 -14.49 1.50
CA GLU A 125 -10.72 -15.69 1.76
C GLU A 125 -12.18 -15.35 2.10
N ASP A 126 -12.42 -14.38 3.00
CA ASP A 126 -13.78 -14.02 3.40
C ASP A 126 -14.48 -13.14 2.35
N LEU A 127 -13.84 -12.05 1.92
CA LEU A 127 -14.37 -11.13 0.92
C LEU A 127 -14.13 -11.60 -0.51
N LYS A 128 -13.28 -12.60 -0.74
CA LYS A 128 -12.92 -13.15 -2.05
C LYS A 128 -12.41 -12.08 -3.04
N ILE A 129 -11.70 -11.08 -2.52
CA ILE A 129 -11.06 -10.06 -3.36
C ILE A 129 -9.80 -10.67 -3.96
N ASP A 130 -9.72 -10.74 -5.29
CA ASP A 130 -8.53 -11.27 -5.97
C ASP A 130 -7.29 -10.42 -5.69
N GLY A 131 -6.18 -11.08 -5.39
CA GLY A 131 -4.91 -10.40 -5.10
C GLY A 131 -3.80 -11.34 -4.64
N GLY A 132 -2.66 -10.74 -4.29
CA GLY A 132 -1.52 -11.43 -3.68
C GLY A 132 -1.44 -11.15 -2.19
N TYR A 133 -0.33 -11.62 -1.60
CA TYR A 133 -0.01 -11.49 -0.17
C TYR A 133 0.75 -10.20 0.16
N GLN A 134 1.32 -9.53 -0.84
CA GLN A 134 2.37 -8.54 -0.65
C GLN A 134 1.93 -7.31 0.14
N ASP A 135 0.72 -6.80 -0.12
CA ASP A 135 0.30 -5.49 0.36
C ASP A 135 0.00 -5.51 1.87
N GLN A 136 -0.59 -6.59 2.38
CA GLN A 136 -0.86 -6.79 3.81
C GLN A 136 0.45 -6.84 4.61
N TYR A 137 1.42 -7.60 4.12
CA TYR A 137 2.74 -7.71 4.76
C TYR A 137 3.52 -6.39 4.67
N ALA A 138 3.52 -5.74 3.50
CA ALA A 138 4.19 -4.45 3.33
C ALA A 138 3.62 -3.39 4.28
N ALA A 139 2.29 -3.25 4.36
CA ALA A 139 1.63 -2.29 5.25
C ALA A 139 1.89 -2.58 6.74
N THR A 140 1.93 -3.86 7.11
CA THR A 140 2.15 -4.28 8.50
C THR A 140 3.58 -4.04 8.96
N PHE A 141 4.57 -4.45 8.16
CA PHE A 141 5.97 -4.39 8.58
C PHE A 141 6.64 -3.04 8.32
N GLY A 142 6.22 -2.33 7.25
CA GLY A 142 6.83 -1.05 6.88
C GLY A 142 8.28 -1.14 6.46
N GLY A 143 8.85 -0.06 5.96
CA GLY A 143 10.25 0.06 5.57
C GLY A 143 10.61 -0.73 4.31
N PHE A 144 11.89 -0.99 4.15
CA PHE A 144 12.42 -1.75 3.02
C PHE A 144 12.49 -3.23 3.36
N ASN A 145 11.76 -4.06 2.61
CA ASN A 145 11.72 -5.49 2.84
C ASN A 145 11.93 -6.27 1.56
N PHE A 146 12.59 -7.40 1.70
CA PHE A 146 12.55 -8.50 0.75
C PHE A 146 11.64 -9.57 1.32
N ILE A 147 10.48 -9.79 0.68
CA ILE A 147 9.47 -10.73 1.18
C ILE A 147 9.45 -11.94 0.26
N GLU A 148 9.58 -13.12 0.86
CA GLU A 148 9.56 -14.41 0.17
C GLU A 148 8.29 -15.18 0.55
N PHE A 149 7.68 -15.80 -0.44
CA PHE A 149 6.46 -16.58 -0.30
C PHE A 149 6.77 -18.04 -0.66
N HIS A 150 6.65 -18.95 0.31
CA HIS A 150 6.97 -20.36 0.17
C HIS A 150 5.70 -21.21 0.28
N GLY A 151 4.70 -20.94 -0.55
CA GLY A 151 3.38 -21.58 -0.49
C GLY A 151 2.36 -20.72 0.25
N ARG A 152 1.26 -21.36 0.69
CA ARG A 152 0.08 -20.65 1.15
C ARG A 152 0.26 -19.96 2.51
N ASN A 153 1.03 -20.53 3.42
CA ASN A 153 1.12 -20.06 4.82
C ASN A 153 2.56 -19.88 5.30
N ASN A 154 3.50 -19.75 4.38
CA ASN A 154 4.91 -19.58 4.74
C ASN A 154 5.46 -18.34 4.04
N VAL A 155 5.37 -17.21 4.74
CA VAL A 155 5.86 -15.91 4.29
C VAL A 155 7.03 -15.51 5.18
N VAL A 156 8.14 -15.11 4.56
CA VAL A 156 9.33 -14.62 5.26
C VAL A 156 9.55 -13.17 4.90
N VAL A 157 9.52 -12.29 5.88
CA VAL A 157 9.82 -10.87 5.72
C VAL A 157 11.25 -10.62 6.17
N ASN A 158 12.11 -10.23 5.23
CA ASN A 158 13.51 -9.90 5.47
C ASN A 158 13.71 -8.38 5.39
N PRO A 159 13.82 -7.65 6.52
CA PRO A 159 14.15 -6.23 6.52
C PRO A 159 15.53 -5.99 5.90
N LEU A 160 15.61 -5.06 4.96
CA LEU A 160 16.84 -4.76 4.26
C LEU A 160 17.63 -3.65 4.99
N ARG A 161 18.88 -3.93 5.32
CA ARG A 161 19.79 -2.94 5.91
C ARG A 161 20.49 -2.14 4.83
N ILE A 162 19.84 -1.08 4.37
CA ILE A 162 20.37 -0.19 3.34
C ILE A 162 21.02 1.03 4.01
N LYS A 163 22.15 1.48 3.50
CA LYS A 163 22.79 2.72 3.97
C LYS A 163 21.87 3.92 3.69
N LYS A 164 21.84 4.88 4.64
CA LYS A 164 20.97 6.07 4.52
C LYS A 164 21.26 6.87 3.24
N GLU A 165 22.51 6.97 2.85
CA GLU A 165 22.94 7.68 1.64
C GLU A 165 22.34 7.06 0.40
N ILE A 166 22.28 5.72 0.33
CA ILE A 166 21.65 4.98 -0.79
C ILE A 166 20.14 5.22 -0.79
N ILE A 167 19.49 5.23 0.38
CA ILE A 167 18.05 5.52 0.50
C ILE A 167 17.75 6.94 0.01
N HIS A 168 18.56 7.93 0.42
CA HIS A 168 18.36 9.32 0.01
C HIS A 168 18.58 9.50 -1.49
N GLU A 169 19.62 8.87 -2.05
CA GLU A 169 19.87 8.90 -3.48
C GLU A 169 18.75 8.22 -4.27
N LEU A 170 18.29 7.04 -3.82
CA LEU A 170 17.15 6.34 -4.41
C LEU A 170 15.89 7.20 -4.38
N GLN A 171 15.59 7.83 -3.22
CA GLN A 171 14.46 8.74 -3.05
C GLN A 171 14.51 9.89 -4.05
N TYR A 172 15.67 10.51 -4.20
CA TYR A 172 15.86 11.63 -5.12
C TYR A 172 15.73 11.20 -6.58
N ASN A 173 16.18 10.01 -6.93
CA ASN A 173 16.17 9.49 -8.31
C ASN A 173 14.83 8.87 -8.72
N LEU A 174 13.87 8.71 -7.80
CA LEU A 174 12.55 8.17 -8.09
C LEU A 174 11.53 9.30 -8.23
N LEU A 175 10.69 9.19 -9.26
CA LEU A 175 9.49 10.00 -9.47
C LEU A 175 8.27 9.11 -9.34
N LEU A 176 7.24 9.58 -8.64
CA LEU A 176 5.93 8.94 -8.55
C LEU A 176 4.93 9.80 -9.32
N CYS A 177 4.41 9.26 -10.41
CA CYS A 177 3.53 9.96 -11.34
C CYS A 177 2.16 9.28 -11.37
N TYR A 178 1.10 9.99 -10.99
CA TYR A 178 -0.27 9.52 -11.15
C TYR A 178 -0.70 9.65 -12.61
N THR A 179 -1.25 8.57 -13.16
CA THR A 179 -1.60 8.47 -14.61
C THR A 179 -2.97 9.05 -14.94
N GLY A 180 -3.72 9.56 -13.96
CA GLY A 180 -5.05 10.17 -14.15
C GLY A 180 -6.20 9.15 -14.23
N ASN A 181 -5.93 7.86 -14.30
CA ASN A 181 -6.95 6.82 -14.42
C ASN A 181 -6.93 5.87 -13.20
N ILE A 182 -8.14 5.55 -12.71
CA ILE A 182 -8.36 4.51 -11.71
C ILE A 182 -9.02 3.33 -12.43
N HIS A 183 -8.42 2.15 -12.31
CA HIS A 183 -9.00 0.93 -12.86
C HIS A 183 -9.37 -0.06 -11.75
N VAL A 184 -10.39 -0.88 -12.03
CA VAL A 184 -10.78 -1.99 -11.15
C VAL A 184 -9.71 -3.08 -11.25
N SER A 185 -8.79 -3.10 -10.30
CA SER A 185 -7.64 -4.03 -10.23
C SER A 185 -8.05 -5.50 -10.36
N ALA A 186 -9.22 -5.87 -9.82
CA ALA A 186 -9.74 -7.24 -9.84
C ALA A 186 -9.84 -7.84 -11.26
N ASN A 187 -10.28 -7.05 -12.25
CA ASN A 187 -10.41 -7.53 -13.64
C ASN A 187 -9.06 -7.82 -14.29
N ILE A 188 -8.03 -7.06 -13.93
CA ILE A 188 -6.67 -7.24 -14.45
C ILE A 188 -6.02 -8.44 -13.78
N ILE A 189 -6.21 -8.61 -12.47
CA ILE A 189 -5.70 -9.77 -11.72
C ILE A 189 -6.34 -11.05 -12.24
N LYS A 190 -7.67 -11.07 -12.44
CA LYS A 190 -8.37 -12.22 -13.04
C LYS A 190 -7.81 -12.60 -14.42
N ASP A 191 -7.48 -11.61 -15.23
CA ASP A 191 -6.89 -11.86 -16.56
C ASP A 191 -5.46 -12.43 -16.46
N GLN A 192 -4.66 -11.93 -15.51
CA GLN A 192 -3.33 -12.48 -15.24
C GLN A 192 -3.40 -13.92 -14.73
N VAL A 193 -4.35 -14.24 -13.84
CA VAL A 193 -4.60 -15.60 -13.36
C VAL A 193 -5.03 -16.52 -14.51
N LYS A 194 -5.94 -16.05 -15.38
CA LYS A 194 -6.37 -16.81 -16.56
C LYS A 194 -5.23 -17.10 -17.54
N ASN A 195 -4.27 -16.18 -17.65
CA ASN A 195 -3.12 -16.34 -18.55
C ASN A 195 -1.98 -17.16 -17.93
N TYR A 196 -2.09 -17.56 -16.65
CA TYR A 196 -1.03 -18.26 -15.92
C TYR A 196 -0.53 -19.53 -16.63
N GLU A 197 -1.43 -20.28 -17.27
CA GLU A 197 -1.09 -21.50 -18.00
C GLU A 197 -0.42 -21.26 -19.37
N LYS A 198 -0.44 -19.99 -19.85
CA LYS A 198 0.22 -19.64 -21.11
C LYS A 198 1.73 -19.54 -20.88
N LYS A 199 2.51 -20.25 -21.68
CA LYS A 199 3.97 -20.30 -21.54
C LYS A 199 4.63 -18.91 -21.41
N ASP A 200 4.26 -17.96 -22.27
CA ASP A 200 4.86 -16.60 -22.25
C ASP A 200 4.54 -15.84 -20.96
N ALA A 201 3.32 -15.95 -20.44
CA ALA A 201 2.95 -15.33 -19.18
C ALA A 201 3.63 -16.00 -17.97
N PHE A 202 3.74 -17.33 -17.99
CA PHE A 202 4.46 -18.09 -16.97
C PHE A 202 5.96 -17.73 -16.95
N ASP A 203 6.61 -17.71 -18.12
CA ASP A 203 8.02 -17.33 -18.25
C ASP A 203 8.23 -15.90 -17.73
N ALA A 204 7.33 -14.97 -18.08
CA ALA A 204 7.37 -13.59 -17.58
C ALA A 204 7.24 -13.51 -16.05
N MET A 205 6.41 -14.35 -15.41
CA MET A 205 6.31 -14.41 -13.95
C MET A 205 7.60 -14.94 -13.31
N CYS A 206 8.25 -15.95 -13.93
CA CYS A 206 9.55 -16.45 -13.50
C CYS A 206 10.63 -15.38 -13.60
N GLU A 207 10.66 -14.62 -14.70
CA GLU A 207 11.57 -13.49 -14.90
C GLU A 207 11.37 -12.42 -13.82
N VAL A 208 10.14 -12.00 -13.55
CA VAL A 208 9.84 -10.97 -12.51
C VAL A 208 10.26 -11.47 -11.12
N LYS A 209 10.08 -12.76 -10.82
CA LYS A 209 10.58 -13.35 -9.58
C LYS A 209 12.12 -13.27 -9.50
N ALA A 210 12.83 -13.66 -10.55
CA ALA A 210 14.30 -13.59 -10.61
C ALA A 210 14.80 -12.14 -10.48
N LEU A 211 14.11 -11.19 -11.13
CA LEU A 211 14.43 -9.76 -11.05
C LEU A 211 14.26 -9.19 -9.63
N ALA A 212 13.37 -9.73 -8.81
CA ALA A 212 13.24 -9.29 -7.41
C ALA A 212 14.53 -9.55 -6.61
N TYR A 213 15.20 -10.69 -6.83
CA TYR A 213 16.50 -11.00 -6.24
C TYR A 213 17.59 -10.07 -6.76
N ALA A 214 17.67 -9.87 -8.09
CA ALA A 214 18.65 -8.98 -8.69
C ALA A 214 18.48 -7.53 -8.22
N LEU A 215 17.26 -7.01 -8.15
CA LEU A 215 16.95 -5.68 -7.64
C LEU A 215 17.39 -5.51 -6.18
N LYS A 216 17.13 -6.52 -5.34
CA LYS A 216 17.59 -6.54 -3.94
C LYS A 216 19.11 -6.45 -3.87
N ASP A 217 19.82 -7.25 -4.65
CA ASP A 217 21.28 -7.30 -4.63
C ASP A 217 21.90 -5.99 -5.11
N GLU A 218 21.38 -5.38 -6.18
CA GLU A 218 21.86 -4.09 -6.68
C GLU A 218 21.55 -2.94 -5.71
N LEU A 219 20.40 -2.97 -5.05
CA LEU A 219 20.06 -1.98 -4.02
C LEU A 219 20.99 -2.08 -2.80
N LEU A 220 21.27 -3.28 -2.32
CA LEU A 220 22.16 -3.49 -1.19
C LEU A 220 23.61 -3.09 -1.49
N LYS A 221 24.08 -3.27 -2.73
CA LYS A 221 25.39 -2.79 -3.21
C LYS A 221 25.43 -1.27 -3.44
N GLY A 222 24.28 -0.60 -3.53
CA GLY A 222 24.18 0.81 -3.90
C GLY A 222 24.34 1.07 -5.40
N ASN A 223 24.22 0.05 -6.23
CA ASN A 223 24.27 0.19 -7.69
C ASN A 223 22.93 0.62 -8.25
N LEU A 224 22.57 1.87 -8.00
CA LEU A 224 21.26 2.41 -8.37
C LEU A 224 21.05 2.56 -9.88
N TYR A 225 22.14 2.68 -10.66
CA TYR A 225 22.04 2.68 -12.12
C TYR A 225 21.51 1.34 -12.65
N SER A 226 22.07 0.23 -12.21
CA SER A 226 21.59 -1.11 -12.55
C SER A 226 20.19 -1.36 -12.01
N PHE A 227 19.89 -0.88 -10.79
CA PHE A 227 18.54 -0.94 -10.22
C PHE A 227 17.51 -0.30 -11.16
N GLY A 228 17.78 0.91 -11.67
CA GLY A 228 16.90 1.59 -12.63
C GLY A 228 16.68 0.78 -13.93
N LYS A 229 17.74 0.17 -14.47
CA LYS A 229 17.65 -0.70 -15.65
C LYS A 229 16.84 -1.97 -15.38
N LEU A 230 17.02 -2.59 -14.22
CA LEU A 230 16.26 -3.78 -13.83
C LEU A 230 14.76 -3.47 -13.65
N LEU A 231 14.39 -2.26 -13.23
CA LEU A 231 12.98 -1.83 -13.22
C LEU A 231 12.36 -1.85 -14.60
N ASP A 232 13.09 -1.40 -15.65
CA ASP A 232 12.61 -1.49 -17.03
C ASP A 232 12.40 -2.93 -17.45
N TYR A 233 13.38 -3.81 -17.24
CA TYR A 233 13.23 -5.24 -17.53
C TYR A 233 11.98 -5.82 -16.85
N GLY A 234 11.79 -5.52 -15.57
CA GLY A 234 10.62 -5.97 -14.82
C GLY A 234 9.30 -5.46 -15.38
N TRP A 235 9.27 -4.23 -15.90
CA TRP A 235 8.10 -3.66 -16.55
C TRP A 235 7.81 -4.34 -17.89
N GLN A 236 8.83 -4.58 -18.73
CA GLN A 236 8.65 -5.28 -19.99
C GLN A 236 8.12 -6.71 -19.76
N SER A 237 8.70 -7.44 -18.80
CA SER A 237 8.22 -8.78 -18.43
C SER A 237 6.79 -8.74 -17.88
N LYS A 238 6.46 -7.77 -17.02
CA LYS A 238 5.11 -7.63 -16.47
C LYS A 238 4.05 -7.41 -17.56
N LYS A 239 4.34 -6.62 -18.58
CA LYS A 239 3.41 -6.37 -19.70
C LYS A 239 3.04 -7.65 -20.46
N ARG A 240 3.91 -8.67 -20.49
CA ARG A 240 3.65 -9.97 -21.14
C ARG A 240 2.63 -10.83 -20.39
N MET A 241 2.39 -10.57 -19.11
CA MET A 241 1.44 -11.36 -18.31
C MET A 241 -0.03 -11.12 -18.72
N SER A 242 -0.37 -9.92 -19.20
CA SER A 242 -1.72 -9.58 -19.68
C SER A 242 -1.70 -8.30 -20.49
N SER A 243 -2.45 -8.28 -21.59
CA SER A 243 -2.65 -7.07 -22.42
C SER A 243 -3.37 -5.92 -21.70
N LYS A 244 -4.01 -6.21 -20.54
CA LYS A 244 -4.73 -5.22 -19.73
C LYS A 244 -3.83 -4.47 -18.75
N ILE A 245 -2.57 -4.85 -18.61
CA ILE A 245 -1.63 -4.24 -17.65
C ILE A 245 -1.27 -2.82 -18.04
N THR A 246 -1.23 -2.52 -19.33
CA THR A 246 -0.91 -1.19 -19.83
C THR A 246 -2.02 -0.64 -20.73
N THR A 247 -2.00 0.68 -20.95
CA THR A 247 -2.89 1.39 -21.87
C THR A 247 -2.03 2.28 -22.80
N PRO A 248 -2.56 2.77 -23.92
CA PRO A 248 -1.82 3.71 -24.77
C PRO A 248 -1.27 4.91 -24.02
N GLN A 249 -2.05 5.49 -23.10
CA GLN A 249 -1.63 6.62 -22.27
C GLN A 249 -0.48 6.26 -21.32
N ILE A 250 -0.52 5.07 -20.68
CA ILE A 250 0.57 4.63 -19.79
C ILE A 250 1.84 4.38 -20.60
N ASN A 251 1.72 3.81 -21.80
CA ASN A 251 2.87 3.61 -22.69
C ASN A 251 3.46 4.96 -23.12
N GLU A 252 2.63 5.93 -23.49
CA GLU A 252 3.08 7.29 -23.84
C GLU A 252 3.84 7.95 -22.69
N LEU A 253 3.28 7.95 -21.46
CA LEU A 253 3.96 8.47 -20.27
C LEU A 253 5.31 7.80 -20.05
N TYR A 254 5.36 6.48 -20.18
CA TYR A 254 6.58 5.71 -19.99
C TYR A 254 7.63 6.03 -21.07
N ASP A 255 7.22 6.08 -22.32
CA ASP A 255 8.10 6.39 -23.46
C ASP A 255 8.66 7.81 -23.38
N GLU A 256 7.84 8.79 -23.00
CA GLU A 256 8.29 10.17 -22.76
C GLU A 256 9.30 10.26 -21.62
N ALA A 257 9.10 9.49 -20.55
CA ALA A 257 10.09 9.41 -19.47
C ALA A 257 11.44 8.85 -19.95
N LEU A 258 11.42 7.77 -20.74
CA LEU A 258 12.64 7.16 -21.30
C LEU A 258 13.34 8.12 -22.27
N LYS A 259 12.60 8.79 -23.17
CA LYS A 259 13.17 9.80 -24.11
C LYS A 259 13.82 10.96 -23.35
N ALA A 260 13.32 11.32 -22.18
CA ALA A 260 13.89 12.38 -21.35
C ALA A 260 15.10 11.92 -20.51
N GLY A 261 15.45 10.63 -20.54
CA GLY A 261 16.63 10.06 -19.90
C GLY A 261 16.34 9.21 -18.65
N ALA A 262 15.11 8.83 -18.40
CA ALA A 262 14.82 7.81 -17.38
C ALA A 262 15.48 6.47 -17.74
N LEU A 263 15.94 5.73 -16.74
CA LEU A 263 16.56 4.42 -16.92
C LEU A 263 15.56 3.28 -16.93
N GLY A 264 14.38 3.48 -16.33
CA GLY A 264 13.33 2.50 -16.25
C GLY A 264 12.26 2.92 -15.25
N GLY A 265 11.30 2.06 -15.06
CA GLY A 265 10.17 2.29 -14.17
C GLY A 265 9.16 1.17 -14.26
N LYS A 266 8.05 1.31 -13.57
CA LYS A 266 6.95 0.35 -13.61
C LYS A 266 5.64 0.98 -13.17
N LEU A 267 4.54 0.51 -13.72
CA LEU A 267 3.22 0.80 -13.14
C LEU A 267 3.04 -0.05 -11.87
N LEU A 268 2.65 0.60 -10.79
CA LEU A 268 2.43 -0.05 -9.49
C LEU A 268 1.08 -0.80 -9.48
N GLY A 269 0.90 -1.71 -8.51
CA GLY A 269 -0.31 -2.52 -8.38
C GLY A 269 -0.55 -3.51 -9.53
N ALA A 270 -1.80 -3.79 -9.83
CA ALA A 270 -2.22 -4.78 -10.83
C ALA A 270 -1.91 -4.36 -12.26
N GLY A 271 -2.00 -3.08 -12.56
CA GLY A 271 -1.89 -2.51 -13.89
C GLY A 271 -3.10 -1.66 -14.27
N GLY A 272 -3.14 -1.18 -15.51
CA GLY A 272 -4.28 -0.48 -16.11
C GLY A 272 -4.46 0.99 -15.71
N GLY A 273 -3.80 1.46 -14.67
CA GLY A 273 -3.86 2.83 -14.14
C GLY A 273 -3.22 2.94 -12.76
N GLY A 274 -3.36 4.09 -12.14
CA GLY A 274 -2.76 4.40 -10.84
C GLY A 274 -1.41 5.09 -10.96
N TYR A 275 -0.42 4.67 -10.19
CA TYR A 275 0.89 5.32 -10.13
C TYR A 275 1.94 4.62 -10.97
N LEU A 276 2.63 5.40 -11.78
CA LEU A 276 3.85 5.03 -12.49
C LEU A 276 5.06 5.47 -11.65
N LEU A 277 5.88 4.53 -11.24
CA LEU A 277 7.17 4.77 -10.59
C LEU A 277 8.26 4.81 -11.66
N VAL A 278 9.02 5.90 -11.72
CA VAL A 278 10.07 6.11 -12.72
C VAL A 278 11.40 6.39 -12.02
N TYR A 279 12.43 5.65 -12.39
CA TYR A 279 13.81 5.91 -11.97
C TYR A 279 14.53 6.75 -13.01
N CYS A 280 15.05 7.88 -12.59
CA CYS A 280 15.85 8.76 -13.46
C CYS A 280 17.08 9.27 -12.71
N PRO A 281 18.27 9.30 -13.35
CA PRO A 281 19.44 9.92 -12.75
C PRO A 281 19.18 11.37 -12.37
N TYR A 282 19.81 11.83 -11.28
CA TYR A 282 19.61 13.15 -10.69
C TYR A 282 19.75 14.31 -11.70
N ASN A 283 20.67 14.19 -12.66
CA ASN A 283 20.97 15.23 -13.65
C ASN A 283 19.90 15.40 -14.75
N VAL A 284 19.02 14.42 -14.93
CA VAL A 284 17.91 14.47 -15.90
C VAL A 284 16.54 14.48 -15.25
N ARG A 285 16.45 14.34 -13.91
CA ARG A 285 15.21 14.23 -13.15
C ARG A 285 14.21 15.36 -13.51
N HIS A 286 14.67 16.61 -13.58
CA HIS A 286 13.83 17.76 -13.94
C HIS A 286 13.26 17.67 -15.36
N LYS A 287 14.03 17.11 -16.30
CA LYS A 287 13.56 16.89 -17.70
C LYS A 287 12.50 15.80 -17.76
N VAL A 288 12.74 14.70 -17.03
CA VAL A 288 11.78 13.59 -16.95
C VAL A 288 10.48 14.07 -16.31
N ALA A 289 10.58 14.84 -15.21
CA ALA A 289 9.42 15.44 -14.52
C ALA A 289 8.58 16.28 -15.48
N ALA A 290 9.21 17.26 -16.15
CA ALA A 290 8.52 18.15 -17.10
C ALA A 290 7.87 17.39 -18.28
N ARG A 291 8.50 16.30 -18.75
CA ARG A 291 7.93 15.47 -19.83
C ARG A 291 6.73 14.66 -19.38
N LEU A 292 6.77 14.09 -18.16
CA LEU A 292 5.63 13.38 -17.59
C LEU A 292 4.43 14.31 -17.41
N GLU A 293 4.63 15.53 -16.89
CA GLU A 293 3.57 16.53 -16.75
C GLU A 293 3.01 16.99 -18.09
N ALA A 294 3.87 17.25 -19.09
CA ALA A 294 3.45 17.62 -20.44
C ALA A 294 2.65 16.50 -21.14
N ALA A 295 2.89 15.24 -20.79
CA ALA A 295 2.12 14.08 -21.27
C ALA A 295 0.86 13.80 -20.46
N GLY A 296 0.49 14.69 -19.50
CA GLY A 296 -0.73 14.59 -18.70
C GLY A 296 -0.59 13.79 -17.41
N GLY A 297 0.61 13.39 -17.02
CA GLY A 297 0.89 12.78 -15.72
C GLY A 297 0.89 13.82 -14.60
N GLN A 298 0.56 13.40 -13.39
CA GLN A 298 0.57 14.25 -12.21
C GLN A 298 1.65 13.77 -11.23
N LEU A 299 2.69 14.56 -11.05
CA LEU A 299 3.73 14.22 -10.08
C LEU A 299 3.20 14.33 -8.66
N THR A 300 3.58 13.39 -7.83
CA THR A 300 3.14 13.31 -6.45
C THR A 300 4.36 13.34 -5.52
N ASP A 301 4.31 14.21 -4.52
CA ASP A 301 5.31 14.24 -3.47
C ASP A 301 5.13 13.05 -2.53
N TRP A 302 6.25 12.42 -2.17
CA TRP A 302 6.29 11.27 -1.32
C TRP A 302 7.67 11.08 -0.68
N ASN A 303 7.70 10.35 0.41
CA ASN A 303 8.93 9.93 1.07
C ASN A 303 8.81 8.47 1.47
N PHE A 304 9.97 7.78 1.63
CA PHE A 304 9.97 6.47 2.25
C PHE A 304 9.54 6.57 3.71
N GLU A 305 8.69 5.63 4.14
CA GLU A 305 8.30 5.46 5.53
C GLU A 305 8.90 4.14 6.04
N LEU A 306 9.61 4.21 7.17
CA LEU A 306 10.30 3.04 7.71
C LEU A 306 9.48 2.25 8.72
N ARG A 307 8.38 2.83 9.21
CA ARG A 307 7.50 2.21 10.18
C ARG A 307 6.32 1.54 9.49
N GLY A 308 5.92 0.40 10.01
CA GLY A 308 4.70 -0.30 9.60
C GLY A 308 3.46 0.18 10.34
N ALA A 309 2.52 -0.74 10.52
CA ALA A 309 1.28 -0.49 11.22
C ALA A 309 1.51 -0.10 12.68
N GLN A 310 0.83 0.94 13.14
CA GLN A 310 0.90 1.45 14.51
C GLN A 310 -0.49 1.72 15.05
N ALA A 311 -0.69 1.46 16.33
CA ALA A 311 -1.92 1.83 17.04
C ALA A 311 -1.59 2.30 18.45
N TRP A 312 -2.27 3.34 18.88
CA TRP A 312 -2.14 3.90 20.24
C TRP A 312 -3.51 4.33 20.75
N VAL A 313 -3.62 4.52 22.04
CA VAL A 313 -4.79 5.11 22.67
C VAL A 313 -4.47 6.58 22.91
N THR A 314 -5.38 7.46 22.54
CA THR A 314 -5.30 8.89 22.90
C THR A 314 -5.83 9.04 24.33
N ASP A 315 -5.10 9.78 25.14
CA ASP A 315 -5.51 10.09 26.51
C ASP A 315 -6.50 11.25 26.45
N GLU A 316 -7.77 11.01 26.83
CA GLU A 316 -8.80 12.07 26.83
C GLU A 316 -8.40 13.24 27.74
N GLU A 317 -7.66 13.00 28.83
CA GLU A 317 -7.16 14.05 29.72
C GLU A 317 -6.20 15.01 29.02
N ARG A 318 -5.53 14.60 27.95
CA ARG A 318 -4.65 15.49 27.14
C ARG A 318 -5.43 16.45 26.26
N TRP A 319 -6.72 16.22 26.04
CA TRP A 319 -7.59 17.03 25.17
C TRP A 319 -8.52 17.97 25.95
N ASN A 320 -8.38 18.05 27.27
CA ASN A 320 -9.14 18.99 28.08
C ASN A 320 -8.43 20.36 28.05
N TYR A 321 -8.73 21.12 26.98
CA TYR A 321 -8.13 22.43 26.70
C TYR A 321 -8.92 23.60 27.32
N ASP A 322 -9.50 23.42 28.52
CA ASP A 322 -10.13 24.55 29.21
C ASP A 322 -9.12 25.66 29.59
N SER A 323 -7.83 25.30 29.60
CA SER A 323 -6.77 26.29 29.82
C SER A 323 -5.40 25.79 29.32
N VAL A 324 -4.61 26.70 28.75
CA VAL A 324 -3.21 26.48 28.43
C VAL A 324 -2.33 27.24 29.41
N LYS A 325 -1.46 26.52 30.13
CA LYS A 325 -0.44 27.10 30.99
C LYS A 325 0.86 27.31 30.22
N VAL A 326 1.32 28.55 30.13
CA VAL A 326 2.61 28.90 29.51
C VAL A 326 3.57 29.31 30.60
N HIS A 327 4.68 28.60 30.73
CA HIS A 327 5.75 28.94 31.65
C HIS A 327 6.67 29.98 31.00
N MET A 328 6.79 31.16 31.58
CA MET A 328 7.63 32.24 31.10
C MET A 328 8.62 32.66 32.20
N PRO A 329 9.78 33.25 31.84
CA PRO A 329 10.77 33.66 32.83
C PRO A 329 10.23 34.62 33.89
N ASN A 330 9.12 35.30 33.62
CA ASN A 330 8.49 36.29 34.51
C ASN A 330 7.23 35.77 35.22
N GLY A 331 6.92 34.50 35.14
CA GLY A 331 5.77 33.86 35.78
C GLY A 331 4.93 33.02 34.85
N ASP A 332 4.01 32.26 35.43
CA ASP A 332 3.09 31.37 34.67
C ASP A 332 1.87 32.15 34.21
N TYR A 333 1.51 31.98 32.96
CA TYR A 333 0.28 32.52 32.36
C TYR A 333 -0.66 31.37 32.05
N THR A 334 -1.93 31.53 32.47
CA THR A 334 -3.01 30.63 32.14
C THR A 334 -3.94 31.27 31.15
N PHE A 335 -4.11 30.68 29.99
CA PHE A 335 -5.07 31.13 28.97
C PHE A 335 -6.28 30.18 29.04
N ASN A 336 -7.46 30.72 29.32
CA ASN A 336 -8.73 30.01 29.20
C ASN A 336 -9.15 30.10 27.74
N LEU A 337 -9.32 28.95 27.07
CA LEU A 337 -9.67 28.84 25.64
C LEU A 337 -11.16 28.69 25.45
#